data_a131d001fbd09333d63d3ea80eefdbc1
#
_entry.id   a131d001fbd09333d63d3ea80eefdbc1
#
_cell.length_a   1.000
_cell.length_b   1.000
_cell.length_c   1.000
_cell.angle_alpha   90.00
_cell.angle_beta   90.00
_cell.angle_gamma   90.00
#
_symmetry.space_group_name_H-M   'P 1'
#
loop_
_entity.id
_entity.type
_entity.pdbx_description
1 polymer ?
#
loop_
_entity_poly.entity_id
_entity_poly.type
_entity_poly.pdbx_seq_one_letter_code
_entity_poly.pdbx_strand_id
1 'polypeptide(L)'
;MKRMFIRLLAVGALFGTLAAWASEGGPLLDRFPKERVTDVAALQNGAKLFVNYCLNCHAAAAMRYNRLTDPVVGLTEEQIKANLVFAGEKVGEPMTVALQAKQGKDWFGAAPPDLSVIARSRSGGGGSGSDYLYTYLRAFYRDDTKATGWNNLVFPSVAMPHALWELQGQQRAVFAERADPHDPHATVHAFDHFETITAGTLSKTEYDAAVADLVAYLQWMSEPAQNQRVRIGVWVLLFLALFTVIAWRLNAAFWKDVK
;
A
#
# COMPACT_ATOMS: atom_id res chain seq x y z
N MET A 1 25.64 -38.73 15.26
CA MET A 1 24.54 -37.94 15.87
C MET A 1 24.99 -36.58 16.42
N LYS A 2 25.98 -36.47 17.31
CA LYS A 2 26.46 -35.18 17.87
C LYS A 2 26.89 -34.14 16.80
N ARG A 3 27.60 -34.52 15.74
CA ARG A 3 28.04 -33.61 14.68
C ARG A 3 26.89 -33.11 13.77
N MET A 4 25.80 -33.86 13.69
CA MET A 4 24.60 -33.48 12.94
C MET A 4 23.74 -32.45 13.71
N PHE A 5 23.63 -32.61 15.02
CA PHE A 5 22.95 -31.66 15.92
C PHE A 5 23.67 -30.30 15.95
N ILE A 6 25.01 -30.30 15.96
CA ILE A 6 25.81 -29.07 15.92
C ILE A 6 25.64 -28.34 14.57
N ARG A 7 25.53 -29.07 13.45
CA ARG A 7 25.28 -28.46 12.12
C ARG A 7 23.85 -27.89 11.96
N LEU A 8 22.87 -28.56 12.57
CA LEU A 8 21.48 -28.04 12.60
C LEU A 8 21.37 -26.80 13.49
N LEU A 9 22.06 -26.73 14.62
CA LEU A 9 22.14 -25.54 15.46
C LEU A 9 22.89 -24.38 14.79
N ALA A 10 23.95 -24.67 14.03
CA ALA A 10 24.69 -23.66 13.28
C ALA A 10 23.86 -23.07 12.12
N VAL A 11 23.03 -23.88 11.42
CA VAL A 11 22.10 -23.39 10.40
C VAL A 11 20.98 -22.58 11.02
N GLY A 12 20.45 -22.98 12.19
CA GLY A 12 19.47 -22.20 12.94
C GLY A 12 20.01 -20.85 13.42
N ALA A 13 21.29 -20.80 13.82
CA ALA A 13 21.94 -19.55 14.24
C ALA A 13 22.22 -18.60 13.05
N LEU A 14 22.48 -19.12 11.85
CA LEU A 14 22.62 -18.29 10.64
C LEU A 14 21.29 -17.62 10.18
N PHE A 15 20.15 -18.26 10.45
CA PHE A 15 18.85 -17.68 10.16
C PHE A 15 18.36 -16.70 11.25
N GLY A 16 18.96 -16.75 12.45
CA GLY A 16 18.59 -15.89 13.57
C GLY A 16 19.22 -14.48 13.56
N THR A 17 20.19 -14.21 12.68
CA THR A 17 20.91 -12.93 12.63
C THR A 17 20.57 -12.04 11.44
N LEU A 18 19.49 -12.32 10.71
CA LEU A 18 18.83 -11.31 9.89
C LEU A 18 18.04 -10.37 10.81
N ALA A 19 18.75 -9.75 11.77
CA ALA A 19 18.28 -8.54 12.41
C ALA A 19 17.98 -7.56 11.29
N ALA A 20 16.70 -7.27 11.10
CA ALA A 20 16.24 -6.25 10.17
C ALA A 20 17.07 -4.98 10.45
N TRP A 21 17.85 -4.57 9.48
CA TRP A 21 18.35 -3.21 9.42
C TRP A 21 17.11 -2.35 9.22
N ALA A 22 16.51 -1.92 10.33
CA ALA A 22 15.51 -0.88 10.32
C ALA A 22 16.21 0.33 9.70
N SER A 23 15.76 0.74 8.53
CA SER A 23 16.19 1.97 7.88
C SER A 23 15.85 3.10 8.85
N GLU A 24 16.88 3.68 9.48
CA GLU A 24 16.73 4.89 10.27
C GLU A 24 16.22 5.99 9.37
N GLY A 25 15.08 6.62 9.73
CA GLY A 25 14.72 7.95 9.27
C GLY A 25 13.55 8.11 8.32
N GLY A 26 12.69 7.12 8.13
CA GLY A 26 11.40 7.37 7.46
C GLY A 26 10.32 7.91 8.42
N PRO A 27 9.31 8.63 7.92
CA PRO A 27 8.20 9.06 8.76
C PRO A 27 7.51 7.85 9.39
N LEU A 28 7.07 7.97 10.65
CA LEU A 28 6.27 6.94 11.31
C LEU A 28 4.98 6.73 10.50
N LEU A 29 4.77 5.51 10.02
CA LEU A 29 3.60 5.15 9.25
C LEU A 29 2.52 4.57 10.17
N ASP A 30 1.28 5.03 10.00
CA ASP A 30 0.12 4.42 10.64
C ASP A 30 -0.12 3.04 10.05
N ARG A 31 -0.51 2.10 10.90
CA ARG A 31 -0.82 0.75 10.44
C ARG A 31 -2.16 0.71 9.72
N PHE A 32 -2.13 0.23 8.50
CA PHE A 32 -3.33 -0.05 7.71
C PHE A 32 -4.11 -1.24 8.32
N PRO A 33 -5.45 -1.14 8.47
CA PRO A 33 -6.30 -2.23 8.96
C PRO A 33 -6.42 -3.34 7.89
N LYS A 34 -5.58 -4.36 7.99
CA LYS A 34 -5.38 -5.41 6.96
C LYS A 34 -6.63 -6.25 6.69
N GLU A 35 -7.52 -6.37 7.67
CA GLU A 35 -8.81 -7.08 7.55
C GLU A 35 -9.70 -6.49 6.45
N ARG A 36 -9.56 -5.20 6.14
CA ARG A 36 -10.31 -4.53 5.07
C ARG A 36 -10.08 -5.15 3.68
N VAL A 37 -8.94 -5.79 3.43
CA VAL A 37 -8.62 -6.41 2.13
C VAL A 37 -9.49 -7.65 1.84
N THR A 38 -10.13 -8.22 2.85
CA THR A 38 -11.05 -9.34 2.72
C THR A 38 -12.51 -8.96 2.96
N ASP A 39 -12.78 -7.70 3.26
CA ASP A 39 -14.12 -7.15 3.44
C ASP A 39 -14.68 -6.69 2.08
N VAL A 40 -15.71 -7.37 1.62
CA VAL A 40 -16.37 -7.09 0.33
C VAL A 40 -16.90 -5.66 0.27
N ALA A 41 -17.53 -5.16 1.34
CA ALA A 41 -18.09 -3.82 1.39
C ALA A 41 -16.98 -2.77 1.33
N ALA A 42 -15.85 -3.00 2.03
CA ALA A 42 -14.68 -2.12 1.97
C ALA A 42 -14.08 -2.08 0.57
N LEU A 43 -13.93 -3.22 -0.10
CA LEU A 43 -13.40 -3.27 -1.47
C LEU A 43 -14.31 -2.58 -2.48
N GLN A 44 -15.63 -2.74 -2.37
CA GLN A 44 -16.61 -2.07 -3.23
C GLN A 44 -16.60 -0.55 -3.01
N ASN A 45 -16.58 -0.10 -1.74
CA ASN A 45 -16.47 1.33 -1.43
C ASN A 45 -15.13 1.90 -1.88
N GLY A 46 -14.04 1.17 -1.70
CA GLY A 46 -12.71 1.52 -2.19
C GLY A 46 -12.66 1.66 -3.71
N ALA A 47 -13.27 0.74 -4.46
CA ALA A 47 -13.40 0.83 -5.91
C ALA A 47 -14.19 2.08 -6.35
N LYS A 48 -15.30 2.39 -5.66
CA LYS A 48 -16.08 3.61 -5.88
C LYS A 48 -15.23 4.86 -5.64
N LEU A 49 -14.50 4.93 -4.53
CA LEU A 49 -13.63 6.07 -4.21
C LEU A 49 -12.50 6.21 -5.23
N PHE A 50 -11.88 5.11 -5.65
CA PHE A 50 -10.84 5.11 -6.66
C PHE A 50 -11.33 5.69 -7.99
N VAL A 51 -12.46 5.22 -8.49
CA VAL A 51 -13.00 5.67 -9.78
C VAL A 51 -13.42 7.14 -9.74
N ASN A 52 -13.97 7.61 -8.62
CA ASN A 52 -14.47 9.00 -8.52
C ASN A 52 -13.37 10.02 -8.21
N TYR A 53 -12.33 9.65 -7.44
CA TYR A 53 -11.34 10.63 -6.97
C TYR A 53 -9.93 10.41 -7.56
N CYS A 54 -9.56 9.17 -7.92
CA CYS A 54 -8.20 8.88 -8.36
C CYS A 54 -8.09 8.72 -9.88
N LEU A 55 -9.06 8.02 -10.51
CA LEU A 55 -9.04 7.68 -11.93
C LEU A 55 -9.14 8.91 -12.86
N ASN A 56 -9.44 10.08 -12.34
CA ASN A 56 -9.39 11.33 -13.08
C ASN A 56 -7.98 11.73 -13.53
N CYS A 57 -6.97 11.35 -12.73
CA CYS A 57 -5.57 11.69 -12.96
C CYS A 57 -4.65 10.46 -13.04
N HIS A 58 -4.99 9.37 -12.36
CA HIS A 58 -4.18 8.17 -12.24
C HIS A 58 -4.80 7.00 -12.98
N ALA A 59 -4.12 6.49 -13.99
CA ALA A 59 -4.50 5.22 -14.61
C ALA A 59 -4.23 4.05 -13.66
N ALA A 60 -4.96 2.97 -13.87
CA ALA A 60 -4.62 1.62 -13.43
C ALA A 60 -4.65 0.71 -14.66
N ALA A 61 -3.70 0.93 -15.58
CA ALA A 61 -3.73 0.37 -16.93
C ALA A 61 -3.59 -1.17 -16.96
N ALA A 62 -3.01 -1.77 -15.93
CA ALA A 62 -2.97 -3.23 -15.78
C ALA A 62 -4.25 -3.82 -15.14
N MET A 63 -5.21 -2.97 -14.73
CA MET A 63 -6.50 -3.36 -14.17
C MET A 63 -7.61 -3.14 -15.20
N ARG A 64 -8.47 -4.14 -15.37
CA ARG A 64 -9.68 -4.04 -16.19
C ARG A 64 -10.90 -3.96 -15.28
N TYR A 65 -11.93 -3.25 -15.72
CA TYR A 65 -13.17 -3.12 -14.94
C TYR A 65 -13.82 -4.48 -14.63
N ASN A 66 -13.78 -5.44 -15.56
CA ASN A 66 -14.34 -6.78 -15.33
C ASN A 66 -13.65 -7.57 -14.21
N ARG A 67 -12.46 -7.17 -13.75
CA ARG A 67 -11.83 -7.80 -12.59
C ARG A 67 -12.60 -7.54 -11.28
N LEU A 68 -13.46 -6.53 -11.26
CA LEU A 68 -14.33 -6.26 -10.13
C LEU A 68 -15.45 -7.29 -9.96
N THR A 69 -15.63 -8.22 -10.93
CA THR A 69 -16.49 -9.39 -10.76
C THR A 69 -15.84 -10.52 -9.95
N ASP A 70 -14.55 -10.39 -9.63
CA ASP A 70 -13.88 -11.36 -8.74
C ASP A 70 -14.71 -11.57 -7.47
N PRO A 71 -14.95 -12.82 -7.03
CA PRO A 71 -15.75 -13.11 -5.83
C PRO A 71 -15.33 -12.36 -4.56
N VAL A 72 -14.08 -11.92 -4.49
CA VAL A 72 -13.58 -11.11 -3.37
C VAL A 72 -14.17 -9.70 -3.37
N VAL A 73 -14.50 -9.14 -4.54
CA VAL A 73 -15.16 -7.84 -4.71
C VAL A 73 -16.66 -8.00 -4.93
N GLY A 74 -17.06 -9.00 -5.73
CA GLY A 74 -18.44 -9.48 -5.85
C GLY A 74 -19.41 -8.55 -6.56
N LEU A 75 -18.95 -7.66 -7.46
CA LEU A 75 -19.83 -6.83 -8.28
C LEU A 75 -20.27 -7.56 -9.54
N THR A 76 -21.49 -7.30 -10.03
CA THR A 76 -21.94 -7.77 -11.35
C THR A 76 -21.46 -6.84 -12.46
N GLU A 77 -21.41 -7.36 -13.70
CA GLU A 77 -21.03 -6.52 -14.85
C GLU A 77 -21.98 -5.34 -15.06
N GLU A 78 -23.28 -5.52 -14.78
CA GLU A 78 -24.29 -4.47 -14.86
C GLU A 78 -24.02 -3.37 -13.82
N GLN A 79 -23.70 -3.77 -12.57
CA GLN A 79 -23.36 -2.82 -11.52
C GLN A 79 -22.09 -2.03 -11.86
N ILE A 80 -21.07 -2.70 -12.37
CA ILE A 80 -19.81 -2.09 -12.79
C ILE A 80 -20.07 -1.09 -13.92
N LYS A 81 -20.80 -1.52 -14.97
CA LYS A 81 -21.10 -0.67 -16.12
C LYS A 81 -21.91 0.56 -15.75
N ALA A 82 -22.91 0.40 -14.89
CA ALA A 82 -23.79 1.49 -14.48
C ALA A 82 -23.13 2.51 -13.54
N ASN A 83 -22.15 2.10 -12.73
CA ASN A 83 -21.69 2.91 -11.60
C ASN A 83 -20.18 3.22 -11.59
N LEU A 84 -19.37 2.52 -12.40
CA LEU A 84 -17.91 2.64 -12.31
C LEU A 84 -17.21 2.89 -13.66
N VAL A 85 -17.85 2.59 -14.80
CA VAL A 85 -17.25 2.79 -16.13
C VAL A 85 -17.53 4.21 -16.62
N PHE A 86 -16.72 5.17 -16.19
CA PHE A 86 -16.83 6.58 -16.62
C PHE A 86 -15.80 6.94 -17.69
N ALA A 87 -14.65 6.28 -17.72
CA ALA A 87 -13.55 6.54 -18.65
C ALA A 87 -13.44 5.48 -19.76
N GLY A 88 -14.50 4.70 -20.03
CA GLY A 88 -14.56 3.67 -21.04
C GLY A 88 -15.98 3.36 -21.46
N GLU A 89 -16.15 2.41 -22.40
CA GLU A 89 -17.47 1.96 -22.89
C GLU A 89 -17.82 0.55 -22.42
N LYS A 90 -16.82 -0.28 -22.19
CA LYS A 90 -16.97 -1.73 -21.91
C LYS A 90 -16.24 -2.14 -20.63
N VAL A 91 -16.84 -3.03 -19.88
CA VAL A 91 -16.24 -3.60 -18.66
C VAL A 91 -14.93 -4.38 -18.92
N GLY A 92 -14.70 -4.83 -20.16
CA GLY A 92 -13.43 -5.47 -20.55
C GLY A 92 -12.27 -4.50 -20.77
N GLU A 93 -12.49 -3.19 -20.75
CA GLU A 93 -11.45 -2.19 -20.97
C GLU A 93 -10.57 -1.99 -19.73
N PRO A 94 -9.30 -1.59 -19.92
CA PRO A 94 -8.45 -1.19 -18.82
C PRO A 94 -8.90 0.15 -18.21
N MET A 95 -8.56 0.38 -16.96
CA MET A 95 -8.83 1.64 -16.25
C MET A 95 -7.80 2.69 -16.65
N THR A 96 -8.03 3.36 -17.78
CA THR A 96 -7.15 4.39 -18.34
C THR A 96 -7.71 5.79 -18.08
N VAL A 97 -6.85 6.80 -18.25
CA VAL A 97 -7.22 8.22 -18.12
C VAL A 97 -6.91 8.96 -19.41
N ALA A 98 -7.63 10.06 -19.65
CA ALA A 98 -7.37 10.96 -20.76
C ALA A 98 -6.12 11.83 -20.53
N LEU A 99 -5.77 12.10 -19.28
CA LEU A 99 -4.60 12.92 -18.90
C LEU A 99 -3.30 12.28 -19.39
N GLN A 100 -2.64 12.94 -20.31
CA GLN A 100 -1.32 12.50 -20.80
C GLN A 100 -0.21 12.84 -19.78
N ALA A 101 0.83 12.00 -19.72
CA ALA A 101 1.97 12.22 -18.82
C ALA A 101 2.63 13.60 -19.00
N LYS A 102 2.70 14.10 -20.24
CA LYS A 102 3.21 15.45 -20.53
C LYS A 102 2.34 16.54 -19.89
N GLN A 103 1.03 16.44 -20.05
CA GLN A 103 0.09 17.40 -19.47
C GLN A 103 0.15 17.38 -17.94
N GLY A 104 0.21 16.17 -17.33
CA GLY A 104 0.39 16.02 -15.88
C GLY A 104 1.65 16.71 -15.39
N LYS A 105 2.78 16.54 -16.11
CA LYS A 105 4.04 17.22 -15.80
C LYS A 105 3.94 18.74 -15.95
N ASP A 106 3.30 19.22 -17.00
CA ASP A 106 3.16 20.65 -17.26
C ASP A 106 2.24 21.34 -16.22
N TRP A 107 1.20 20.64 -15.75
CA TRP A 107 0.21 21.22 -14.80
C TRP A 107 0.59 21.07 -13.34
N PHE A 108 1.21 19.94 -12.95
CA PHE A 108 1.47 19.59 -11.56
C PHE A 108 2.97 19.53 -11.23
N GLY A 109 3.85 19.67 -12.22
CA GLY A 109 5.30 19.51 -12.05
C GLY A 109 5.78 18.04 -12.11
N ALA A 110 4.85 17.06 -12.04
CA ALA A 110 5.12 15.64 -12.15
C ALA A 110 3.96 14.91 -12.83
N ALA A 111 4.26 13.88 -13.61
CA ALA A 111 3.23 13.01 -14.17
C ALA A 111 2.63 12.13 -13.06
N PRO A 112 1.28 12.06 -12.92
CA PRO A 112 0.65 11.12 -12.00
C PRO A 112 1.07 9.67 -12.33
N PRO A 113 1.55 8.89 -11.36
CA PRO A 113 1.94 7.50 -11.60
C PRO A 113 0.71 6.62 -11.85
N ASP A 114 0.91 5.52 -12.60
CA ASP A 114 -0.06 4.43 -12.69
C ASP A 114 -0.21 3.73 -11.32
N LEU A 115 -1.44 3.46 -10.90
CA LEU A 115 -1.74 2.91 -9.58
C LEU A 115 -1.93 1.38 -9.58
N SER A 116 -1.79 0.70 -10.72
CA SER A 116 -2.02 -0.76 -10.82
C SER A 116 -1.30 -1.59 -9.76
N VAL A 117 -0.09 -1.18 -9.37
CA VAL A 117 0.76 -1.89 -8.39
C VAL A 117 1.26 -0.98 -7.27
N ILE A 118 0.56 0.10 -7.01
CA ILE A 118 1.04 1.16 -6.11
C ILE A 118 1.31 0.66 -4.69
N ALA A 119 0.44 -0.18 -4.13
CA ALA A 119 0.61 -0.74 -2.80
C ALA A 119 1.85 -1.65 -2.69
N ARG A 120 2.32 -2.23 -3.78
CA ARG A 120 3.58 -2.98 -3.81
C ARG A 120 4.79 -2.07 -4.00
N SER A 121 4.68 -1.09 -4.90
CA SER A 121 5.79 -0.19 -5.22
C SER A 121 6.16 0.76 -4.09
N ARG A 122 5.24 1.01 -3.15
CA ARG A 122 5.47 1.85 -1.98
C ARG A 122 5.90 1.08 -0.72
N SER A 123 6.13 -0.22 -0.82
CA SER A 123 6.72 -1.00 0.27
C SER A 123 8.20 -0.64 0.44
N GLY A 124 8.64 -0.47 1.67
CA GLY A 124 10.03 -0.09 1.97
C GLY A 124 10.36 -0.24 3.45
N GLY A 125 11.49 0.29 3.89
CA GLY A 125 12.00 0.16 5.26
C GLY A 125 11.09 0.74 6.36
N GLY A 126 10.20 1.67 6.01
CA GLY A 126 9.25 2.28 6.97
C GLY A 126 7.97 1.48 7.20
N GLY A 127 7.67 0.46 6.37
CA GLY A 127 6.45 -0.34 6.49
C GLY A 127 5.95 -0.91 5.16
N SER A 128 4.72 -1.45 5.17
CA SER A 128 4.07 -1.91 3.95
C SER A 128 3.63 -0.74 3.08
N GLY A 129 3.47 -0.99 1.77
CA GLY A 129 2.95 0.05 0.88
C GLY A 129 1.53 0.48 1.24
N SER A 130 0.73 -0.39 1.85
CA SER A 130 -0.60 -0.02 2.38
C SER A 130 -0.50 0.90 3.60
N ASP A 131 0.46 0.67 4.52
CA ASP A 131 0.73 1.59 5.63
C ASP A 131 1.14 2.98 5.09
N TYR A 132 2.02 2.98 4.08
CA TYR A 132 2.42 4.22 3.40
C TYR A 132 1.23 4.96 2.79
N LEU A 133 0.41 4.29 1.98
CA LEU A 133 -0.74 4.92 1.31
C LEU A 133 -1.79 5.40 2.32
N TYR A 134 -2.05 4.63 3.37
CA TYR A 134 -2.99 4.97 4.42
C TYR A 134 -2.56 6.22 5.20
N THR A 135 -1.28 6.33 5.52
CA THR A 135 -0.71 7.52 6.18
C THR A 135 -0.67 8.69 5.21
N TYR A 136 -0.18 8.48 3.97
CA TYR A 136 -0.02 9.50 2.95
C TYR A 136 -1.34 10.23 2.65
N LEU A 137 -2.43 9.48 2.38
CA LEU A 137 -3.72 10.07 2.03
C LEU A 137 -4.38 10.86 3.18
N ARG A 138 -3.96 10.64 4.42
CA ARG A 138 -4.45 11.31 5.63
C ARG A 138 -3.54 12.45 6.10
N ALA A 139 -2.35 12.58 5.50
CA ALA A 139 -1.30 13.51 5.93
C ALA A 139 -1.20 14.78 5.07
N PHE A 140 -2.18 15.06 4.21
CA PHE A 140 -2.25 16.31 3.45
C PHE A 140 -2.64 17.48 4.35
N TYR A 141 -2.03 18.65 4.09
CA TYR A 141 -2.34 19.90 4.79
C TYR A 141 -2.18 21.11 3.86
N ARG A 142 -2.82 22.23 4.23
CA ARG A 142 -2.71 23.50 3.49
C ARG A 142 -1.33 24.09 3.69
N ASP A 143 -0.69 24.46 2.57
CA ASP A 143 0.60 25.13 2.53
C ASP A 143 0.61 26.11 1.33
N ASP A 144 0.37 27.37 1.62
CA ASP A 144 0.27 28.42 0.60
C ASP A 144 1.62 28.73 -0.09
N THR A 145 2.73 28.16 0.41
CA THR A 145 4.04 28.26 -0.24
C THR A 145 4.17 27.29 -1.43
N LYS A 146 3.27 26.34 -1.57
CA LYS A 146 3.27 25.34 -2.64
C LYS A 146 2.34 25.72 -3.79
N ALA A 147 2.73 25.42 -5.02
CA ALA A 147 1.97 25.75 -6.23
C ALA A 147 0.56 25.20 -6.22
N THR A 148 0.34 24.02 -5.66
CA THR A 148 -1.00 23.41 -5.52
C THR A 148 -1.76 23.91 -4.30
N GLY A 149 -1.13 24.69 -3.40
CA GLY A 149 -1.68 25.07 -2.09
C GLY A 149 -1.73 23.93 -1.08
N TRP A 150 -1.08 22.78 -1.37
CA TRP A 150 -1.09 21.59 -0.53
C TRP A 150 0.32 21.04 -0.32
N ASN A 151 0.57 20.48 0.86
CA ASN A 151 1.77 19.73 1.20
C ASN A 151 1.40 18.44 1.94
N ASN A 152 2.37 17.58 2.20
CA ASN A 152 2.14 16.29 2.82
C ASN A 152 3.27 15.94 3.80
N LEU A 153 2.94 15.40 4.97
CA LEU A 153 3.96 15.05 5.98
C LEU A 153 4.81 13.84 5.56
N VAL A 154 4.22 12.88 4.84
CA VAL A 154 4.91 11.65 4.42
C VAL A 154 5.78 11.90 3.19
N PHE A 155 5.34 12.80 2.33
CA PHE A 155 6.05 13.18 1.10
C PHE A 155 6.11 14.71 0.97
N PRO A 156 7.07 15.37 1.65
CA PRO A 156 7.21 16.82 1.61
C PRO A 156 7.40 17.36 0.19
N SER A 157 6.80 18.52 -0.07
CA SER A 157 6.79 19.18 -1.39
C SER A 157 6.11 18.34 -2.47
N VAL A 158 5.05 17.64 -2.10
CA VAL A 158 4.24 16.82 -3.00
C VAL A 158 3.65 17.67 -4.15
N ALA A 159 3.79 17.16 -5.37
CA ALA A 159 3.17 17.78 -6.55
C ALA A 159 1.66 17.48 -6.67
N MET A 160 1.21 16.34 -6.12
CA MET A 160 -0.19 15.92 -6.12
C MET A 160 -1.02 16.86 -5.24
N PRO A 161 -2.10 17.47 -5.75
CA PRO A 161 -3.07 18.18 -4.91
C PRO A 161 -3.84 17.19 -4.03
N HIS A 162 -4.43 17.66 -2.94
CA HIS A 162 -5.25 16.82 -2.08
C HIS A 162 -6.59 16.48 -2.73
N ALA A 163 -6.68 15.35 -3.43
CA ALA A 163 -7.90 14.96 -4.17
C ALA A 163 -9.10 14.67 -3.26
N LEU A 164 -8.89 14.33 -2.00
CA LEU A 164 -9.94 13.96 -1.03
C LEU A 164 -10.30 15.12 -0.07
N TRP A 165 -9.92 16.35 -0.40
CA TRP A 165 -10.11 17.51 0.49
C TRP A 165 -11.58 17.76 0.86
N GLU A 166 -12.51 17.47 -0.03
CA GLU A 166 -13.94 17.62 0.22
C GLU A 166 -14.42 16.65 1.32
N LEU A 167 -13.87 15.44 1.34
CA LEU A 167 -14.18 14.42 2.33
C LEU A 167 -13.51 14.73 3.66
N GLN A 168 -12.21 15.04 3.65
CA GLN A 168 -11.42 15.29 4.85
C GLN A 168 -11.66 16.66 5.47
N GLY A 169 -11.93 17.68 4.64
CA GLY A 169 -11.79 19.06 5.00
C GLY A 169 -10.38 19.60 4.80
N GLN A 170 -10.15 20.82 5.25
CA GLN A 170 -8.85 21.46 5.18
C GLN A 170 -8.22 21.54 6.57
N GLN A 171 -6.98 21.17 6.67
CA GLN A 171 -6.21 21.21 7.91
C GLN A 171 -4.85 21.86 7.67
N ARG A 172 -4.27 22.40 8.74
CA ARG A 172 -2.92 22.95 8.83
C ARG A 172 -2.06 22.06 9.70
N ALA A 173 -0.83 21.83 9.30
CA ALA A 173 0.15 21.14 10.15
C ALA A 173 0.78 22.16 11.11
N VAL A 174 0.77 21.83 12.41
CA VAL A 174 1.46 22.58 13.47
C VAL A 174 2.75 21.86 13.77
N PHE A 175 3.85 22.63 13.81
CA PHE A 175 5.18 22.13 14.14
C PHE A 175 5.65 22.77 15.45
N ALA A 176 6.29 21.99 16.30
CA ALA A 176 6.90 22.44 17.54
C ALA A 176 8.41 22.18 17.54
N GLU A 177 9.15 23.02 18.23
CA GLU A 177 10.56 22.76 18.50
C GLU A 177 10.70 21.62 19.49
N ARG A 178 11.48 20.62 19.13
CA ARG A 178 11.81 19.46 19.98
C ARG A 178 13.32 19.25 19.97
N ALA A 179 13.87 18.66 21.04
CA ALA A 179 15.27 18.23 21.04
C ALA A 179 15.52 17.24 19.89
N ASP A 180 16.63 17.42 19.19
CA ASP A 180 17.05 16.48 18.15
C ASP A 180 17.37 15.12 18.79
N PRO A 181 16.80 14.00 18.35
CA PRO A 181 17.10 12.67 18.87
C PRO A 181 18.58 12.26 18.70
N HIS A 182 19.28 12.88 17.73
CA HIS A 182 20.67 12.57 17.38
C HIS A 182 21.68 13.59 17.92
N ASP A 183 21.23 14.79 18.31
CA ASP A 183 22.07 15.83 18.91
C ASP A 183 21.35 16.51 20.08
N PRO A 184 21.73 16.23 21.34
CA PRO A 184 21.10 16.81 22.52
C PRO A 184 21.20 18.34 22.62
N HIS A 185 22.09 18.98 21.83
CA HIS A 185 22.29 20.44 21.79
C HIS A 185 21.57 21.14 20.65
N ALA A 186 20.93 20.35 19.74
CA ALA A 186 20.15 20.88 18.63
C ALA A 186 18.64 20.75 18.87
N THR A 187 17.86 21.63 18.22
CA THR A 187 16.40 21.52 18.15
C THR A 187 15.97 21.31 16.71
N VAL A 188 14.92 20.52 16.52
CA VAL A 188 14.29 20.26 15.22
C VAL A 188 12.84 20.69 15.25
N HIS A 189 12.36 21.24 14.15
CA HIS A 189 10.93 21.48 13.94
C HIS A 189 10.25 20.15 13.62
N ALA A 190 9.63 19.53 14.62
CA ALA A 190 8.90 18.28 14.49
C ALA A 190 7.40 18.54 14.36
N PHE A 191 6.71 17.71 13.56
CA PHE A 191 5.26 17.74 13.50
C PHE A 191 4.67 17.45 14.89
N ASP A 192 3.69 18.24 15.27
CA ASP A 192 2.98 18.09 16.55
C ASP A 192 1.55 17.56 16.32
N HIS A 193 0.71 18.33 15.65
CA HIS A 193 -0.67 17.94 15.34
C HIS A 193 -1.23 18.67 14.12
N PHE A 194 -2.40 18.24 13.68
CA PHE A 194 -3.20 18.96 12.69
C PHE A 194 -4.25 19.83 13.36
N GLU A 195 -4.41 21.06 12.89
CA GLU A 195 -5.53 21.95 13.21
C GLU A 195 -6.52 21.98 12.04
N THR A 196 -7.81 21.78 12.31
CA THR A 196 -8.85 21.91 11.29
C THR A 196 -9.08 23.36 10.94
N ILE A 197 -8.95 23.71 9.65
CA ILE A 197 -9.31 25.01 9.08
C ILE A 197 -10.78 25.00 8.67
N THR A 198 -11.20 23.97 7.91
CA THR A 198 -12.57 23.80 7.41
C THR A 198 -12.94 22.32 7.54
N ALA A 199 -14.09 22.03 8.12
CA ALA A 199 -14.58 20.67 8.19
C ALA A 199 -14.90 20.10 6.81
N GLY A 200 -14.64 18.81 6.63
CA GLY A 200 -15.07 18.07 5.44
C GLY A 200 -16.50 17.57 5.55
N THR A 201 -16.92 16.83 4.54
CA THR A 201 -18.23 16.16 4.53
C THR A 201 -18.26 14.93 5.44
N LEU A 202 -17.11 14.38 5.78
CA LEU A 202 -16.96 13.25 6.69
C LEU A 202 -16.32 13.71 8.02
N SER A 203 -16.73 13.08 9.11
CA SER A 203 -15.99 13.17 10.37
C SER A 203 -14.61 12.52 10.21
N LYS A 204 -13.68 12.81 11.13
CA LYS A 204 -12.33 12.22 11.08
C LYS A 204 -12.37 10.68 11.04
N THR A 205 -13.23 10.05 11.86
CA THR A 205 -13.34 8.59 11.90
C THR A 205 -13.91 8.01 10.60
N GLU A 206 -14.92 8.66 10.02
CA GLU A 206 -15.49 8.26 8.74
C GLU A 206 -14.49 8.43 7.59
N TYR A 207 -13.71 9.53 7.62
CA TYR A 207 -12.65 9.74 6.63
C TYR A 207 -11.54 8.68 6.75
N ASP A 208 -11.09 8.39 7.97
CA ASP A 208 -10.10 7.34 8.22
C ASP A 208 -10.59 5.96 7.71
N ALA A 209 -11.88 5.65 7.91
CA ALA A 209 -12.50 4.43 7.38
C ALA A 209 -12.60 4.45 5.84
N ALA A 210 -13.00 5.57 5.24
CA ALA A 210 -13.08 5.70 3.78
C ALA A 210 -11.69 5.55 3.12
N VAL A 211 -10.65 6.15 3.71
CA VAL A 211 -9.27 5.96 3.23
C VAL A 211 -8.81 4.52 3.42
N ALA A 212 -9.21 3.85 4.51
CA ALA A 212 -8.90 2.43 4.69
C ALA A 212 -9.56 1.56 3.60
N ASP A 213 -10.80 1.84 3.23
CA ASP A 213 -11.49 1.14 2.14
C ASP A 213 -10.81 1.38 0.79
N LEU A 214 -10.43 2.62 0.50
CA LEU A 214 -9.67 2.96 -0.71
C LEU A 214 -8.33 2.22 -0.77
N VAL A 215 -7.58 2.20 0.33
CA VAL A 215 -6.27 1.51 0.40
C VAL A 215 -6.46 -0.01 0.33
N ALA A 216 -7.53 -0.57 0.89
CA ALA A 216 -7.87 -1.98 0.73
C ALA A 216 -8.06 -2.35 -0.74
N TYR A 217 -8.79 -1.53 -1.49
CA TYR A 217 -8.95 -1.70 -2.92
C TYR A 217 -7.61 -1.59 -3.68
N LEU A 218 -6.79 -0.59 -3.38
CA LEU A 218 -5.46 -0.43 -3.99
C LEU A 218 -4.53 -1.61 -3.67
N GLN A 219 -4.60 -2.16 -2.46
CA GLN A 219 -3.85 -3.36 -2.06
C GLN A 219 -4.34 -4.59 -2.85
N TRP A 220 -5.66 -4.81 -2.91
CA TRP A 220 -6.24 -5.90 -3.69
C TRP A 220 -5.89 -5.76 -5.18
N MET A 221 -6.04 -4.57 -5.76
CA MET A 221 -5.69 -4.29 -7.14
C MET A 221 -4.22 -4.59 -7.44
N SER A 222 -3.32 -4.23 -6.53
CA SER A 222 -1.88 -4.47 -6.66
C SER A 222 -1.50 -5.94 -6.59
N GLU A 223 -2.31 -6.79 -5.95
CA GLU A 223 -2.06 -8.22 -5.79
C GLU A 223 -3.37 -9.02 -5.59
N PRO A 224 -4.21 -9.18 -6.64
CA PRO A 224 -5.51 -9.84 -6.51
C PRO A 224 -5.42 -11.30 -6.04
N ALA A 225 -4.30 -11.98 -6.32
CA ALA A 225 -4.08 -13.37 -5.93
C ALA A 225 -3.49 -13.56 -4.51
N GLN A 226 -3.26 -12.49 -3.75
CA GLN A 226 -2.55 -12.56 -2.46
C GLN A 226 -3.18 -13.57 -1.48
N ASN A 227 -4.50 -13.49 -1.31
CA ASN A 227 -5.21 -14.36 -0.37
C ASN A 227 -5.18 -15.84 -0.82
N GLN A 228 -5.31 -16.10 -2.12
CA GLN A 228 -5.18 -17.44 -2.67
C GLN A 228 -3.75 -17.97 -2.54
N ARG A 229 -2.75 -17.14 -2.84
CA ARG A 229 -1.34 -17.52 -2.72
C ARG A 229 -0.97 -17.90 -1.29
N VAL A 230 -1.41 -17.13 -0.28
CA VAL A 230 -1.16 -17.45 1.13
C VAL A 230 -1.77 -18.80 1.50
N ARG A 231 -3.03 -19.05 1.10
CA ARG A 231 -3.71 -20.31 1.39
C ARG A 231 -3.06 -21.51 0.71
N ILE A 232 -2.71 -21.39 -0.58
CA ILE A 232 -2.03 -22.44 -1.35
C ILE A 232 -0.60 -22.62 -0.82
N GLY A 233 0.07 -21.54 -0.44
CA GLY A 233 1.45 -21.56 0.06
C GLY A 233 1.65 -22.48 1.26
N VAL A 234 0.68 -22.58 2.16
CA VAL A 234 0.74 -23.52 3.30
C VAL A 234 0.84 -24.98 2.80
N TRP A 235 0.01 -25.37 1.83
CA TRP A 235 0.06 -26.71 1.27
C TRP A 235 1.35 -26.98 0.50
N VAL A 236 1.85 -25.99 -0.24
CA VAL A 236 3.13 -26.07 -0.95
C VAL A 236 4.29 -26.27 0.03
N LEU A 237 4.32 -25.53 1.14
CA LEU A 237 5.36 -25.68 2.17
C LEU A 237 5.30 -27.06 2.83
N LEU A 238 4.11 -27.60 3.14
CA LEU A 238 3.94 -28.94 3.69
C LEU A 238 4.44 -30.02 2.70
N PHE A 239 4.08 -29.89 1.42
CA PHE A 239 4.57 -30.78 0.37
C PHE A 239 6.11 -30.72 0.26
N LEU A 240 6.68 -29.52 0.19
CA LEU A 240 8.12 -29.34 0.09
C LEU A 240 8.86 -29.89 1.31
N ALA A 241 8.32 -29.74 2.52
CA ALA A 241 8.89 -30.31 3.74
C ALA A 241 8.95 -31.84 3.65
N LEU A 242 7.84 -32.49 3.29
CA LEU A 242 7.78 -33.94 3.09
C LEU A 242 8.75 -34.40 1.98
N PHE A 243 8.72 -33.71 0.84
CA PHE A 243 9.60 -34.01 -0.29
C PHE A 243 11.08 -33.88 0.09
N THR A 244 11.43 -32.86 0.85
CA THR A 244 12.80 -32.65 1.32
C THR A 244 13.27 -33.81 2.20
N VAL A 245 12.41 -34.32 3.10
CA VAL A 245 12.74 -35.49 3.94
C VAL A 245 12.99 -36.73 3.08
N ILE A 246 12.12 -36.99 2.09
CA ILE A 246 12.28 -38.13 1.18
C ILE A 246 13.56 -38.00 0.35
N ALA A 247 13.79 -36.84 -0.26
CA ALA A 247 14.99 -36.56 -1.04
C ALA A 247 16.27 -36.68 -0.21
N TRP A 248 16.26 -36.23 1.03
CA TRP A 248 17.37 -36.38 1.96
C TRP A 248 17.63 -37.85 2.30
N ARG A 249 16.57 -38.63 2.56
CA ARG A 249 16.69 -40.06 2.81
C ARG A 249 17.23 -40.82 1.58
N LEU A 250 16.76 -40.45 0.40
CA LEU A 250 17.22 -41.00 -0.88
C LEU A 250 18.71 -40.69 -1.08
N ASN A 251 19.11 -39.42 -0.93
CA ASN A 251 20.49 -39.00 -1.01
C ASN A 251 21.39 -39.78 -0.03
N ALA A 252 20.96 -39.94 1.23
CA ALA A 252 21.68 -40.69 2.22
C ALA A 252 21.82 -42.19 1.84
N ALA A 253 20.81 -42.79 1.19
CA ALA A 253 20.85 -44.16 0.70
C ALA A 253 21.83 -44.32 -0.48
N PHE A 254 21.84 -43.41 -1.45
CA PHE A 254 22.75 -43.45 -2.60
C PHE A 254 24.24 -43.27 -2.19
N TRP A 255 24.53 -42.42 -1.20
CA TRP A 255 25.88 -42.13 -0.76
C TRP A 255 26.34 -42.98 0.42
N LYS A 256 25.58 -44.00 0.83
CA LYS A 256 25.87 -44.85 1.95
C LYS A 256 27.21 -45.62 1.81
N ASP A 257 27.48 -46.10 0.60
CA ASP A 257 28.61 -46.97 0.30
C ASP A 257 29.77 -46.24 -0.38
N VAL A 258 29.62 -44.93 -0.61
CA VAL A 258 30.67 -44.06 -1.16
C VAL A 258 31.44 -43.44 0.01
N LYS A 259 32.68 -43.92 0.26
CA LYS A 259 33.60 -43.37 1.25
C LYS A 259 34.66 -42.53 0.58
#